data_8d22c38e7f302ed408e88bcf660f1a3f
#
_entry.id   8d22c38e7f302ed408e88bcf660f1a3f
#
_cell.length_a   1.000
_cell.length_b   1.000
_cell.length_c   1.000
_cell.angle_alpha   90.00
_cell.angle_beta   90.00
_cell.angle_gamma   90.00
#
_symmetry.space_group_name_H-M   'P 1'
#
loop_
_entity.id
_entity.type
_entity.pdbx_description
1 polymer ?
#
loop_
_entity_poly.entity_id
_entity_poly.type
_entity_poly.pdbx_seq_one_letter_code
_entity_poly.pdbx_strand_id
1 'polypeptide(L)'
;MIGWLKGDIRHRLQRGNRNQILLACAGVGYEIQLTERDWQQLETGQELELWIHQSISADNLQLFGFGLISERDLFRELISVSGVGPQAGIGLLSACGFNELVSALVQSDIKTLCRAPGVGKRTAERLSLELRSKLIKTSADLPESLTEISGTQPQLISTLEALGYEAAEINRAIKLIRSRGTASPDDDEETWLRECIRAMSEDGP
;
A
#
# COMPACT_ATOMS: atom_id res chain seq x y z
N MET A 1 7.03 14.91 -16.48
CA MET A 1 6.23 14.21 -15.46
C MET A 1 7.09 14.06 -14.21
N ILE A 2 6.56 14.43 -13.05
CA ILE A 2 7.25 14.29 -11.76
C ILE A 2 6.89 12.92 -11.19
N GLY A 3 7.89 12.09 -10.92
CA GLY A 3 7.70 10.72 -10.44
C GLY A 3 8.19 10.46 -9.02
N TRP A 4 9.09 11.31 -8.51
CA TRP A 4 9.70 11.20 -7.20
C TRP A 4 10.25 12.56 -6.75
N LEU A 5 10.18 12.86 -5.46
CA LEU A 5 10.69 14.07 -4.85
C LEU A 5 11.31 13.75 -3.49
N LYS A 6 12.41 14.44 -3.17
CA LYS A 6 13.04 14.43 -1.85
C LYS A 6 13.34 15.87 -1.42
N GLY A 7 13.01 16.22 -0.19
CA GLY A 7 13.24 17.55 0.35
C GLY A 7 12.72 17.74 1.76
N ASP A 8 12.69 18.99 2.22
CA ASP A 8 12.23 19.35 3.57
C ASP A 8 10.79 19.85 3.56
N ILE A 9 10.00 19.41 4.52
CA ILE A 9 8.63 19.92 4.73
C ILE A 9 8.70 21.33 5.28
N ARG A 10 8.29 22.32 4.47
CA ARG A 10 8.24 23.74 4.88
C ARG A 10 6.93 24.11 5.54
N HIS A 11 5.84 23.48 5.12
CA HIS A 11 4.53 23.79 5.68
C HIS A 11 3.57 22.62 5.52
N ARG A 12 2.66 22.49 6.48
CA ARG A 12 1.53 21.55 6.44
C ARG A 12 0.25 22.35 6.20
N LEU A 13 -0.49 21.96 5.19
CA LEU A 13 -1.71 22.64 4.74
C LEU A 13 -2.90 21.68 4.83
N GLN A 14 -4.00 22.16 5.38
CA GLN A 14 -5.25 21.44 5.35
C GLN A 14 -6.32 22.35 4.74
N ARG A 15 -6.87 21.96 3.58
CA ARG A 15 -7.91 22.70 2.88
C ARG A 15 -9.14 21.80 2.71
N GLY A 16 -10.10 21.91 3.64
CA GLY A 16 -11.22 20.98 3.69
C GLY A 16 -10.74 19.55 3.97
N ASN A 17 -11.08 18.62 3.09
CA ASN A 17 -10.64 17.20 3.17
C ASN A 17 -9.30 16.94 2.48
N ARG A 18 -8.56 17.97 2.11
CA ARG A 18 -7.26 17.80 1.42
C ARG A 18 -6.13 18.07 2.40
N ASN A 19 -5.39 17.04 2.70
CA ASN A 19 -4.18 17.09 3.50
C ASN A 19 -2.99 17.26 2.58
N GLN A 20 -2.29 18.40 2.67
CA GLN A 20 -1.21 18.77 1.77
C GLN A 20 0.02 19.17 2.57
N ILE A 21 1.18 19.05 1.95
CA ILE A 21 2.43 19.61 2.43
C ILE A 21 3.05 20.50 1.36
N LEU A 22 3.82 21.49 1.77
CA LEU A 22 4.77 22.19 0.92
C LEU A 22 6.14 21.57 1.12
N LEU A 23 6.62 20.81 0.14
CA LEU A 23 7.94 20.17 0.14
C LEU A 23 8.92 21.03 -0.64
N ALA A 24 10.01 21.45 -0.01
CA ALA A 24 11.05 22.23 -0.62
C ALA A 24 12.18 21.33 -1.15
N CYS A 25 12.33 21.28 -2.46
CA CYS A 25 13.35 20.48 -3.14
C CYS A 25 14.25 21.42 -3.95
N ALA A 26 15.52 21.56 -3.54
CA ALA A 26 16.52 22.37 -4.26
C ALA A 26 16.05 23.80 -4.63
N GLY A 27 15.38 24.47 -3.69
CA GLY A 27 14.88 25.84 -3.88
C GLY A 27 13.51 25.97 -4.56
N VAL A 28 12.88 24.87 -4.94
CA VAL A 28 11.51 24.83 -5.48
C VAL A 28 10.56 24.22 -4.45
N GLY A 29 9.40 24.86 -4.23
CA GLY A 29 8.35 24.36 -3.36
C GLY A 29 7.28 23.59 -4.15
N TYR A 30 6.98 22.36 -3.74
CA TYR A 30 5.94 21.53 -4.33
C TYR A 30 4.78 21.34 -3.34
N GLU A 31 3.56 21.73 -3.73
CA GLU A 31 2.36 21.39 -2.97
C GLU A 31 1.94 19.95 -3.32
N ILE A 32 1.98 19.05 -2.35
CA ILE A 32 1.74 17.62 -2.54
C ILE A 32 0.61 17.18 -1.62
N GLN A 33 -0.43 16.56 -2.19
CA GLN A 33 -1.51 15.95 -1.43
C GLN A 33 -1.10 14.55 -0.97
N LEU A 34 -1.36 14.25 0.30
CA LEU A 34 -1.06 12.99 0.96
C LEU A 34 -2.33 12.30 1.45
N THR A 35 -2.22 11.03 1.83
CA THR A 35 -3.25 10.36 2.62
C THR A 35 -3.37 11.04 3.99
N GLU A 36 -4.52 10.90 4.64
CA GLU A 36 -4.70 11.45 5.99
C GLU A 36 -3.74 10.82 6.99
N ARG A 37 -3.51 9.50 6.86
CA ARG A 37 -2.60 8.74 7.73
C ARG A 37 -1.17 9.26 7.65
N ASP A 38 -0.64 9.40 6.43
CA ASP A 38 0.73 9.87 6.23
C ASP A 38 0.88 11.31 6.72
N TRP A 39 -0.09 12.18 6.36
CA TRP A 39 -0.06 13.57 6.77
C TRP A 39 -0.06 13.77 8.28
N GLN A 40 -0.77 12.92 9.04
CA GLN A 40 -0.82 13.01 10.50
C GLN A 40 0.53 12.71 11.17
N GLN A 41 1.38 11.90 10.54
CA GLN A 41 2.68 11.47 11.08
C GLN A 41 3.84 12.42 10.76
N LEU A 42 3.61 13.41 9.87
CA LEU A 42 4.66 14.28 9.38
C LEU A 42 4.73 15.59 10.18
N GLU A 43 5.94 16.10 10.33
CA GLU A 43 6.21 17.37 11.00
C GLU A 43 6.92 18.36 10.07
N THR A 44 6.73 19.67 10.33
CA THR A 44 7.43 20.73 9.62
C THR A 44 8.92 20.68 9.95
N GLY A 45 9.78 20.81 8.95
CA GLY A 45 11.25 20.72 9.07
C GLY A 45 11.81 19.32 8.88
N GLN A 46 10.95 18.28 8.80
CA GLN A 46 11.36 16.91 8.52
C GLN A 46 11.80 16.75 7.06
N GLU A 47 12.89 16.02 6.81
CA GLU A 47 13.24 15.54 5.47
C GLU A 47 12.29 14.41 5.08
N LEU A 48 11.77 14.45 3.87
CA LEU A 48 10.81 13.48 3.35
C LEU A 48 11.14 13.08 1.93
N GLU A 49 10.94 11.81 1.63
CA GLU A 49 11.04 11.23 0.29
C GLU A 49 9.68 10.66 -0.12
N LEU A 50 9.20 11.01 -1.32
CA LEU A 50 7.88 10.61 -1.80
C LEU A 50 7.91 10.13 -3.25
N TRP A 51 7.18 9.06 -3.52
CA TRP A 51 6.78 8.66 -4.85
C TRP A 51 5.58 9.50 -5.30
N ILE A 52 5.68 10.08 -6.50
CA ILE A 52 4.71 11.07 -6.97
C ILE A 52 3.85 10.53 -8.11
N HIS A 53 2.56 10.80 -8.02
CA HIS A 53 1.66 10.79 -9.17
C HIS A 53 1.28 12.23 -9.50
N GLN A 54 1.53 12.65 -10.74
CA GLN A 54 1.15 13.94 -11.27
C GLN A 54 -0.15 13.81 -12.07
N SER A 55 -1.21 14.45 -11.61
CA SER A 55 -2.48 14.56 -12.31
C SER A 55 -2.57 15.91 -12.98
N ILE A 56 -2.88 15.93 -14.27
CA ILE A 56 -3.03 17.14 -15.07
C ILE A 56 -4.47 17.16 -15.59
N SER A 57 -5.18 18.23 -15.31
CA SER A 57 -6.45 18.59 -15.94
C SER A 57 -6.31 19.93 -16.66
N ALA A 58 -7.31 20.34 -17.44
CA ALA A 58 -7.22 21.55 -18.31
C ALA A 58 -6.70 22.79 -17.58
N ASP A 59 -7.08 22.97 -16.30
CA ASP A 59 -6.77 24.18 -15.53
C ASP A 59 -6.01 23.89 -14.23
N ASN A 60 -5.59 22.63 -13.98
CA ASN A 60 -5.01 22.30 -12.69
C ASN A 60 -3.97 21.18 -12.78
N LEU A 61 -2.85 21.42 -12.14
CA LEU A 61 -1.80 20.42 -11.91
C LEU A 61 -1.81 20.06 -10.42
N GLN A 62 -2.00 18.79 -10.12
CA GLN A 62 -1.99 18.26 -8.75
C GLN A 62 -0.94 17.19 -8.60
N LEU A 63 -0.20 17.23 -7.48
CA LEU A 63 0.74 16.19 -7.09
C LEU A 63 0.15 15.40 -5.93
N PHE A 64 0.22 14.08 -6.06
CA PHE A 64 -0.14 13.12 -5.02
C PHE A 64 1.11 12.37 -4.62
N GLY A 65 1.42 12.36 -3.32
CA GLY A 65 2.63 11.73 -2.78
C GLY A 65 2.31 10.50 -1.94
N PHE A 66 3.21 9.52 -2.02
CA PHE A 66 3.10 8.24 -1.34
C PHE A 66 4.46 7.84 -0.77
N GLY A 67 4.47 7.28 0.44
CA GLY A 67 5.69 6.78 1.07
C GLY A 67 6.25 5.55 0.35
N LEU A 68 5.39 4.74 -0.26
CA LEU A 68 5.77 3.52 -0.97
C LEU A 68 5.37 3.59 -2.45
N ILE A 69 6.22 3.03 -3.31
CA ILE A 69 5.96 2.92 -4.75
C ILE A 69 4.69 2.09 -5.04
N SER A 70 4.45 1.05 -4.23
CA SER A 70 3.27 0.20 -4.32
C SER A 70 1.96 0.95 -4.05
N GLU A 71 1.94 1.89 -3.11
CA GLU A 71 0.78 2.74 -2.84
C GLU A 71 0.49 3.68 -4.01
N ARG A 72 1.54 4.28 -4.59
CA ARG A 72 1.42 5.10 -5.80
C ARG A 72 0.87 4.28 -6.97
N ASP A 73 1.34 3.07 -7.15
CA ASP A 73 0.93 2.23 -8.28
C ASP A 73 -0.50 1.70 -8.08
N LEU A 74 -0.88 1.33 -6.85
CA LEU A 74 -2.27 1.04 -6.51
C LEU A 74 -3.18 2.26 -6.75
N PHE A 75 -2.74 3.46 -6.34
CA PHE A 75 -3.48 4.69 -6.62
C PHE A 75 -3.72 4.88 -8.13
N ARG A 76 -2.71 4.62 -8.97
CA ARG A 76 -2.85 4.71 -10.44
C ARG A 76 -3.86 3.70 -10.98
N GLU A 77 -3.86 2.49 -10.46
CA GLU A 77 -4.88 1.49 -10.82
C GLU A 77 -6.28 1.92 -10.39
N LEU A 78 -6.45 2.45 -9.18
CA LEU A 78 -7.74 2.95 -8.70
C LEU A 78 -8.31 4.03 -9.62
N ILE A 79 -7.50 5.04 -9.98
CA ILE A 79 -7.96 6.15 -10.84
C ILE A 79 -8.10 5.76 -12.32
N SER A 80 -7.60 4.61 -12.74
CA SER A 80 -7.83 4.06 -14.09
C SER A 80 -9.26 3.56 -14.27
N VAL A 81 -9.96 3.26 -13.16
CA VAL A 81 -11.34 2.79 -13.18
C VAL A 81 -12.30 3.94 -13.44
N SER A 82 -13.17 3.78 -14.44
CA SER A 82 -14.14 4.81 -14.81
C SER A 82 -15.05 5.19 -13.64
N GLY A 83 -15.12 6.50 -13.34
CA GLY A 83 -15.88 7.05 -12.22
C GLY A 83 -15.08 7.16 -10.91
N VAL A 84 -13.80 6.82 -10.92
CA VAL A 84 -12.88 7.04 -9.79
C VAL A 84 -11.90 8.13 -10.15
N GLY A 85 -12.12 9.32 -9.62
CA GLY A 85 -11.17 10.42 -9.74
C GLY A 85 -10.06 10.38 -8.70
N PRO A 86 -9.02 11.24 -8.84
CA PRO A 86 -7.89 11.28 -7.91
C PRO A 86 -8.30 11.48 -6.43
N GLN A 87 -9.35 12.28 -6.16
CA GLN A 87 -9.83 12.48 -4.80
C GLN A 87 -10.48 11.24 -4.19
N ALA A 88 -11.19 10.44 -5.00
CA ALA A 88 -11.75 9.16 -4.55
C ALA A 88 -10.63 8.14 -4.32
N GLY A 89 -9.62 8.10 -5.21
CA GLY A 89 -8.44 7.23 -5.05
C GLY A 89 -7.66 7.48 -3.77
N ILE A 90 -7.32 8.76 -3.48
CA ILE A 90 -6.63 9.11 -2.23
C ILE A 90 -7.52 8.88 -1.00
N GLY A 91 -8.84 9.06 -1.13
CA GLY A 91 -9.83 8.78 -0.08
C GLY A 91 -9.90 7.29 0.26
N LEU A 92 -9.82 6.39 -0.71
CA LEU A 92 -9.76 4.94 -0.51
C LEU A 92 -8.51 4.53 0.28
N LEU A 93 -7.34 5.02 -0.13
CA LEU A 93 -6.07 4.76 0.58
C LEU A 93 -6.09 5.34 2.00
N SER A 94 -6.67 6.54 2.20
CA SER A 94 -6.82 7.13 3.54
C SER A 94 -7.75 6.33 4.44
N ALA A 95 -8.89 5.85 3.92
CA ALA A 95 -9.92 5.15 4.70
C ALA A 95 -9.53 3.73 5.09
N CYS A 96 -8.83 3.00 4.20
CA CYS A 96 -8.52 1.59 4.38
C CYS A 96 -7.01 1.33 4.60
N GLY A 97 -6.13 2.19 4.06
CA GLY A 97 -4.71 1.87 3.92
C GLY A 97 -4.47 0.81 2.84
N PHE A 98 -3.21 0.55 2.55
CA PHE A 98 -2.82 -0.30 1.42
C PHE A 98 -3.33 -1.75 1.55
N ASN A 99 -3.00 -2.43 2.65
CA ASN A 99 -3.28 -3.87 2.82
C ASN A 99 -4.79 -4.17 2.91
N GLU A 100 -5.55 -3.38 3.70
CA GLU A 100 -6.99 -3.54 3.82
C GLU A 100 -7.69 -3.25 2.49
N LEU A 101 -7.22 -2.24 1.74
CA LEU A 101 -7.77 -1.88 0.44
C LEU A 101 -7.55 -2.99 -0.60
N VAL A 102 -6.34 -3.55 -0.69
CA VAL A 102 -6.05 -4.69 -1.59
C VAL A 102 -6.92 -5.88 -1.23
N SER A 103 -7.01 -6.23 0.07
CA SER A 103 -7.86 -7.31 0.55
C SER A 103 -9.34 -7.08 0.20
N ALA A 104 -9.86 -5.88 0.42
CA ALA A 104 -11.25 -5.53 0.10
C ALA A 104 -11.54 -5.63 -1.41
N LEU A 105 -10.60 -5.22 -2.27
CA LEU A 105 -10.72 -5.34 -3.72
C LEU A 105 -10.75 -6.81 -4.18
N VAL A 106 -9.86 -7.64 -3.66
CA VAL A 106 -9.76 -9.08 -4.00
C VAL A 106 -10.99 -9.84 -3.50
N GLN A 107 -11.44 -9.57 -2.27
CA GLN A 107 -12.59 -10.23 -1.64
C GLN A 107 -13.93 -9.63 -2.06
N SER A 108 -13.93 -8.54 -2.85
CA SER A 108 -15.14 -7.80 -3.23
C SER A 108 -15.94 -7.29 -2.03
N ASP A 109 -15.26 -6.82 -0.99
CA ASP A 109 -15.89 -6.20 0.17
C ASP A 109 -16.34 -4.76 -0.14
N ILE A 110 -17.53 -4.68 -0.72
CA ILE A 110 -18.16 -3.42 -1.12
C ILE A 110 -18.37 -2.48 0.08
N LYS A 111 -18.64 -3.05 1.27
CA LYS A 111 -18.89 -2.26 2.48
C LYS A 111 -17.64 -1.49 2.90
N THR A 112 -16.50 -2.13 2.92
CA THR A 112 -15.21 -1.49 3.23
C THR A 112 -14.85 -0.44 2.18
N LEU A 113 -15.01 -0.73 0.89
CA LEU A 113 -14.75 0.24 -0.18
C LEU A 113 -15.65 1.49 -0.11
N CYS A 114 -16.90 1.35 0.31
CA CYS A 114 -17.82 2.47 0.50
C CYS A 114 -17.50 3.38 1.70
N ARG A 115 -16.52 3.03 2.54
CA ARG A 115 -16.06 3.92 3.64
C ARG A 115 -15.36 5.17 3.11
N ALA A 116 -14.81 5.11 1.90
CA ALA A 116 -14.13 6.23 1.29
C ALA A 116 -15.12 7.30 0.80
N PRO A 117 -14.88 8.59 1.10
CA PRO A 117 -15.71 9.68 0.61
C PRO A 117 -15.78 9.69 -0.91
N GLY A 118 -17.01 9.81 -1.45
CA GLY A 118 -17.23 9.85 -2.91
C GLY A 118 -17.25 8.47 -3.59
N VAL A 119 -17.10 7.38 -2.85
CA VAL A 119 -17.22 6.02 -3.37
C VAL A 119 -18.56 5.41 -2.97
N GLY A 120 -19.50 5.40 -3.91
CA GLY A 120 -20.79 4.74 -3.72
C GLY A 120 -20.75 3.26 -4.13
N LYS A 121 -21.83 2.52 -3.83
CA LYS A 121 -21.96 1.08 -4.09
C LYS A 121 -21.59 0.70 -5.53
N ARG A 122 -22.12 1.43 -6.53
CA ARG A 122 -21.82 1.17 -7.97
C ARG A 122 -20.33 1.34 -8.30
N THR A 123 -19.68 2.34 -7.73
CA THR A 123 -18.25 2.60 -7.93
C THR A 123 -17.42 1.51 -7.25
N ALA A 124 -17.81 1.09 -6.03
CA ALA A 124 -17.15 0.02 -5.29
C ALA A 124 -17.27 -1.34 -6.01
N GLU A 125 -18.46 -1.68 -6.54
CA GLU A 125 -18.67 -2.88 -7.35
C GLU A 125 -17.79 -2.89 -8.61
N ARG A 126 -17.72 -1.75 -9.31
CA ARG A 126 -16.87 -1.59 -10.50
C ARG A 126 -15.39 -1.71 -10.15
N LEU A 127 -14.92 -1.03 -9.11
CA LEU A 127 -13.54 -1.14 -8.61
C LEU A 127 -13.16 -2.61 -8.37
N SER A 128 -14.01 -3.33 -7.62
CA SER A 128 -13.81 -4.73 -7.33
C SER A 128 -13.73 -5.59 -8.59
N LEU A 129 -14.66 -5.38 -9.53
CA LEU A 129 -14.73 -6.17 -10.77
C LEU A 129 -13.51 -5.94 -11.66
N GLU A 130 -13.13 -4.67 -11.89
CA GLU A 130 -12.05 -4.30 -12.81
C GLU A 130 -10.66 -4.59 -12.22
N LEU A 131 -10.45 -4.32 -10.92
CA LEU A 131 -9.13 -4.45 -10.30
C LEU A 131 -8.84 -5.85 -9.76
N ARG A 132 -9.85 -6.62 -9.35
CA ARG A 132 -9.65 -8.00 -8.88
C ARG A 132 -8.86 -8.85 -9.89
N SER A 133 -9.24 -8.80 -11.16
CA SER A 133 -8.57 -9.58 -12.21
C SER A 133 -7.14 -9.10 -12.47
N LYS A 134 -6.87 -7.80 -12.33
CA LYS A 134 -5.54 -7.23 -12.47
C LYS A 134 -4.68 -7.59 -11.26
N LEU A 135 -5.18 -7.40 -10.04
CA LEU A 135 -4.45 -7.69 -8.81
C LEU A 135 -4.10 -9.17 -8.66
N ILE A 136 -5.00 -10.09 -9.05
CA ILE A 136 -4.73 -11.54 -9.04
C ILE A 136 -3.66 -11.89 -10.09
N LYS A 137 -3.70 -11.30 -11.29
CA LYS A 137 -2.65 -11.51 -12.30
C LYS A 137 -1.32 -10.91 -11.89
N THR A 138 -1.35 -9.72 -11.30
CA THR A 138 -0.15 -9.02 -10.82
C THR A 138 0.47 -9.74 -9.62
N SER A 139 -0.30 -10.42 -8.77
CA SER A 139 0.26 -11.29 -7.72
C SER A 139 0.96 -12.55 -8.27
N ALA A 140 0.68 -12.95 -9.51
CA ALA A 140 1.43 -14.01 -10.21
C ALA A 140 2.64 -13.47 -10.99
N ASP A 141 2.63 -12.17 -11.36
CA ASP A 141 3.66 -11.47 -12.16
C ASP A 141 4.35 -10.34 -11.39
N LEU A 142 4.17 -10.26 -10.05
CA LEU A 142 4.77 -9.18 -9.24
C LEU A 142 6.29 -9.27 -9.31
N PRO A 143 6.98 -8.21 -9.80
CA PRO A 143 8.39 -8.09 -9.54
C PRO A 143 8.60 -8.06 -8.02
N GLU A 144 9.70 -8.62 -7.56
CA GLU A 144 10.12 -8.80 -6.16
C GLU A 144 9.91 -7.58 -5.23
N SER A 145 9.71 -6.37 -5.78
CA SER A 145 9.52 -5.12 -5.05
C SER A 145 8.22 -5.01 -4.22
N LEU A 146 7.22 -5.89 -4.41
CA LEU A 146 6.00 -5.91 -3.57
C LEU A 146 6.09 -6.94 -2.43
N THR A 147 7.06 -7.83 -2.49
CA THR A 147 7.39 -8.75 -1.41
C THR A 147 8.17 -8.07 -0.27
N GLU A 148 8.81 -6.93 -0.52
CA GLU A 148 9.52 -6.15 0.51
C GLU A 148 8.60 -5.59 1.61
N ILE A 149 7.28 -5.43 1.35
CA ILE A 149 6.32 -4.93 2.36
C ILE A 149 6.05 -5.95 3.47
N SER A 150 6.40 -7.22 3.26
CA SER A 150 6.17 -8.27 4.27
C SER A 150 7.42 -8.68 5.05
N GLY A 151 8.62 -8.25 4.70
CA GLY A 151 9.86 -8.75 5.35
C GLY A 151 9.95 -10.28 5.36
N THR A 152 9.24 -10.94 4.45
CA THR A 152 9.22 -12.40 4.32
C THR A 152 9.78 -12.73 2.95
N GLN A 153 10.87 -13.45 2.91
CA GLN A 153 11.57 -13.79 1.68
C GLN A 153 10.66 -14.65 0.80
N PRO A 154 10.48 -14.32 -0.50
CA PRO A 154 9.64 -15.11 -1.43
C PRO A 154 10.06 -16.56 -1.54
N GLN A 155 11.35 -16.81 -1.39
CA GLN A 155 11.96 -18.14 -1.38
C GLN A 155 11.46 -18.98 -0.20
N LEU A 156 11.27 -18.38 0.98
CA LEU A 156 10.73 -19.06 2.15
C LEU A 156 9.33 -19.62 1.89
N ILE A 157 8.46 -18.84 1.27
CA ILE A 157 7.08 -19.28 0.94
C ILE A 157 7.12 -20.43 -0.05
N SER A 158 7.90 -20.29 -1.15
CA SER A 158 8.01 -21.34 -2.16
C SER A 158 8.64 -22.62 -1.62
N THR A 159 9.59 -22.52 -0.68
CA THR A 159 10.21 -23.66 -0.01
C THR A 159 9.21 -24.38 0.91
N LEU A 160 8.39 -23.64 1.65
CA LEU A 160 7.37 -24.22 2.52
C LEU A 160 6.21 -24.87 1.72
N GLU A 161 5.80 -24.26 0.60
CA GLU A 161 4.84 -24.86 -0.34
C GLU A 161 5.38 -26.15 -0.97
N ALA A 162 6.66 -26.16 -1.35
CA ALA A 162 7.33 -27.36 -1.88
C ALA A 162 7.44 -28.47 -0.83
N LEU A 163 7.47 -28.15 0.46
CA LEU A 163 7.40 -29.09 1.58
C LEU A 163 5.97 -29.58 1.88
N GLY A 164 4.95 -29.05 1.17
CA GLY A 164 3.58 -29.51 1.23
C GLY A 164 2.68 -28.76 2.21
N TYR A 165 3.13 -27.62 2.75
CA TYR A 165 2.31 -26.78 3.62
C TYR A 165 1.35 -25.91 2.80
N GLU A 166 0.13 -25.71 3.30
CA GLU A 166 -0.85 -24.84 2.65
C GLU A 166 -0.55 -23.35 2.90
N ALA A 167 -0.86 -22.49 1.92
CA ALA A 167 -0.65 -21.05 2.01
C ALA A 167 -1.30 -20.42 3.27
N ALA A 168 -2.42 -20.97 3.74
CA ALA A 168 -3.10 -20.54 4.97
C ALA A 168 -2.30 -20.86 6.23
N GLU A 169 -1.60 -21.98 6.27
CA GLU A 169 -0.75 -22.41 7.39
C GLU A 169 0.52 -21.57 7.44
N ILE A 170 1.15 -21.38 6.29
CA ILE A 170 2.34 -20.52 6.13
C ILE A 170 2.06 -19.10 6.63
N ASN A 171 0.95 -18.51 6.20
CA ASN A 171 0.57 -17.16 6.62
C ASN A 171 0.28 -17.07 8.14
N ARG A 172 -0.32 -18.09 8.74
CA ARG A 172 -0.52 -18.15 10.20
C ARG A 172 0.79 -18.23 10.95
N ALA A 173 1.72 -19.08 10.51
CA ALA A 173 3.03 -19.24 11.11
C ALA A 173 3.83 -17.93 11.05
N ILE A 174 3.90 -17.28 9.90
CA ILE A 174 4.58 -15.99 9.72
C ILE A 174 4.01 -14.92 10.66
N LYS A 175 2.68 -14.83 10.76
CA LYS A 175 2.01 -13.88 11.66
C LYS A 175 2.32 -14.17 13.13
N LEU A 176 2.39 -15.43 13.52
CA LEU A 176 2.72 -15.86 14.87
C LEU A 176 4.17 -15.51 15.23
N ILE A 177 5.12 -15.78 14.34
CA ILE A 177 6.55 -15.48 14.52
C ILE A 177 6.75 -13.96 14.70
N ARG A 178 6.11 -13.15 13.88
CA ARG A 178 6.15 -11.68 14.00
C ARG A 178 5.56 -11.20 15.33
N SER A 179 4.44 -11.78 15.77
CA SER A 179 3.80 -11.39 17.04
C SER A 179 4.63 -11.82 18.26
N ARG A 180 5.38 -12.93 18.15
CA ARG A 180 6.27 -13.43 19.20
C ARG A 180 7.66 -12.78 19.16
N GLY A 181 8.03 -12.12 18.06
CA GLY A 181 9.36 -11.52 17.86
C GLY A 181 10.49 -12.54 17.81
N THR A 182 10.21 -13.78 17.39
CA THR A 182 11.19 -14.88 17.36
C THR A 182 12.06 -14.85 16.11
N ALA A 183 11.71 -14.09 15.08
CA ALA A 183 12.56 -13.76 13.95
C ALA A 183 12.42 -12.28 13.57
N SER A 184 13.54 -11.66 13.22
CA SER A 184 13.62 -10.27 12.76
C SER A 184 13.56 -10.22 11.22
N PRO A 185 13.12 -9.10 10.62
CA PRO A 185 13.19 -8.90 9.17
C PRO A 185 14.61 -9.04 8.58
N ASP A 186 15.63 -8.80 9.40
CA ASP A 186 17.05 -8.87 9.02
C ASP A 186 17.65 -10.27 9.19
N ASP A 187 16.91 -11.24 9.73
CA ASP A 187 17.38 -12.61 9.89
C ASP A 187 17.41 -13.35 8.55
N ASP A 188 18.31 -14.35 8.44
CA ASP A 188 18.47 -15.15 7.25
C ASP A 188 17.27 -16.08 6.98
N GLU A 189 17.14 -16.53 5.74
CA GLU A 189 16.05 -17.40 5.27
C GLU A 189 15.99 -18.71 6.08
N GLU A 190 17.15 -19.25 6.46
CA GLU A 190 17.24 -20.50 7.23
C GLU A 190 16.62 -20.35 8.63
N THR A 191 16.83 -19.20 9.27
CA THR A 191 16.24 -18.88 10.58
C THR A 191 14.73 -18.77 10.47
N TRP A 192 14.22 -18.05 9.44
CA TRP A 192 12.80 -17.94 9.18
C TRP A 192 12.16 -19.29 8.85
N LEU A 193 12.80 -20.12 8.03
CA LEU A 193 12.31 -21.45 7.68
C LEU A 193 12.18 -22.35 8.92
N ARG A 194 13.20 -22.34 9.77
CA ARG A 194 13.21 -23.14 11.01
C ARG A 194 12.10 -22.72 11.97
N GLU A 195 11.91 -21.41 12.17
CA GLU A 195 10.87 -20.90 13.06
C GLU A 195 9.46 -21.11 12.48
N CYS A 196 9.27 -21.04 11.16
CA CYS A 196 8.01 -21.39 10.52
C CYS A 196 7.63 -22.85 10.71
N ILE A 197 8.55 -23.79 10.46
CA ILE A 197 8.32 -25.22 10.65
C ILE A 197 8.01 -25.52 12.13
N ARG A 198 8.73 -24.88 13.06
CA ARG A 198 8.48 -25.03 14.49
C ARG A 198 7.10 -24.54 14.89
N ALA A 199 6.70 -23.34 14.44
CA ALA A 199 5.39 -22.76 14.72
C ALA A 199 4.24 -23.63 14.18
N MET A 200 4.40 -24.21 12.99
CA MET A 200 3.42 -25.11 12.39
C MET A 200 3.37 -26.47 13.09
N SER A 201 4.49 -26.96 13.66
CA SER A 201 4.55 -28.20 14.42
C SER A 201 3.93 -28.06 15.82
N GLU A 202 3.90 -26.86 16.40
CA GLU A 202 3.25 -26.59 17.71
C GLU A 202 1.73 -26.45 17.59
N ASP A 203 1.20 -26.11 16.39
CA ASP A 203 -0.25 -25.98 16.09
C ASP A 203 -0.87 -27.25 15.46
N GLY A 204 -0.15 -28.37 15.37
CA GLY A 204 -0.66 -29.65 14.91
C GLY A 204 -1.70 -30.23 15.90
N PRO A 205 -2.71 -31.02 15.39
CA PRO A 205 -3.91 -31.47 16.10
C PRO A 205 -3.61 -32.30 17.32
#